data_2d14cac9fce83c5a6bcfc2ebb968e9f7
#
_entry.id   2d14cac9fce83c5a6bcfc2ebb968e9f7
#
_cell.length_a   1.000
_cell.length_b   1.000
_cell.length_c   1.000
_cell.angle_alpha   90.00
_cell.angle_beta   90.00
_cell.angle_gamma   90.00
#
_symmetry.space_group_name_H-M   'P 1'
#
loop_
_entity.id
_entity.type
_entity.pdbx_description
1 polymer ?
#
loop_
_entity_poly.entity_id
_entity_poly.type
_entity_poly.pdbx_seq_one_letter_code
_entity_poly.pdbx_strand_id
1 'polypeptide(L)'
;MLTATEPAGTIKQELRTVIYDKPKPVASAPAAPASPPVKPVSDRWAVVIGVGRYQSTDIPSLRYSVADAEAVYQILLGPGGFRKDHVLLLSDKSEKPPTLRNIKWALGTFLARSAKKDDTVVIFFAGHGAPEVDQRGLERDGLAKYLIPADADPDDLYSTALPMDEMQTIFSRVEAERMVVFLDACYSGAAGGRTFSAKRTRATNLDDQFLERLTRSKGRAIITASRPSEVSIELPELGHGIFTYYLVEGLKGAADLNKDGIVTVQELYEYLEQQVVQKSRSVGGNQHPVMKGEMEGALPLVKVAR
;
A
#
# COMPACT_ATOMS: atom_id res chain seq x y z
N MET A 1 -27.05 -43.68 -34.24
CA MET A 1 -26.91 -45.05 -34.76
C MET A 1 -25.45 -45.18 -35.22
N LEU A 2 -24.68 -45.98 -34.57
CA LEU A 2 -23.29 -46.23 -34.97
C LEU A 2 -23.23 -47.64 -35.59
N THR A 3 -22.73 -47.70 -36.81
CA THR A 3 -22.55 -48.98 -37.54
C THR A 3 -21.04 -49.27 -37.65
N ALA A 4 -20.64 -50.44 -37.15
CA ALA A 4 -19.28 -50.96 -37.38
C ALA A 4 -19.39 -52.24 -38.20
N THR A 5 -18.58 -52.38 -39.26
CA THR A 5 -18.54 -53.59 -40.14
C THR A 5 -17.24 -54.31 -39.85
N GLU A 6 -17.35 -55.61 -39.54
CA GLU A 6 -16.18 -56.49 -39.36
C GLU A 6 -15.74 -57.06 -40.73
N PRO A 7 -14.50 -57.51 -40.88
CA PRO A 7 -13.96 -58.02 -42.17
C PRO A 7 -14.67 -59.25 -42.76
N ALA A 8 -15.57 -59.92 -42.04
CA ALA A 8 -16.34 -61.06 -42.46
C ALA A 8 -17.76 -60.72 -42.96
N GLY A 9 -18.11 -59.47 -43.16
CA GLY A 9 -19.40 -59.08 -43.74
C GLY A 9 -20.60 -59.09 -42.79
N THR A 10 -20.40 -59.36 -41.49
CA THR A 10 -21.50 -59.37 -40.52
C THR A 10 -21.72 -57.98 -39.94
N ILE A 11 -22.90 -57.39 -40.15
CA ILE A 11 -23.25 -56.07 -39.64
C ILE A 11 -23.83 -56.23 -38.25
N LYS A 12 -23.15 -55.75 -37.23
CA LYS A 12 -23.70 -55.56 -35.88
C LYS A 12 -24.22 -54.14 -35.71
N GLN A 13 -25.49 -54.00 -35.44
CA GLN A 13 -26.10 -52.71 -35.08
C GLN A 13 -26.28 -52.66 -33.58
N GLU A 14 -25.66 -51.68 -32.93
CA GLU A 14 -25.86 -51.38 -31.52
C GLU A 14 -26.66 -50.09 -31.41
N LEU A 15 -27.84 -50.17 -30.81
CA LEU A 15 -28.68 -49.00 -30.56
C LEU A 15 -28.31 -48.44 -29.17
N ARG A 16 -27.66 -47.30 -29.13
CA ARG A 16 -27.45 -46.57 -27.86
C ARG A 16 -28.43 -45.42 -27.77
N THR A 17 -29.29 -45.45 -26.76
CA THR A 17 -30.16 -44.35 -26.44
C THR A 17 -29.39 -43.34 -25.58
N VAL A 18 -29.15 -42.16 -26.10
CA VAL A 18 -28.60 -41.03 -25.32
C VAL A 18 -29.78 -40.30 -24.69
N ILE A 19 -29.97 -40.47 -23.40
CA ILE A 19 -30.96 -39.70 -22.63
C ILE A 19 -30.35 -38.31 -22.39
N TYR A 20 -30.88 -37.29 -23.05
CA TYR A 20 -30.52 -35.91 -22.80
C TYR A 20 -31.36 -35.42 -21.60
N ASP A 21 -30.73 -35.38 -20.41
CA ASP A 21 -31.31 -34.66 -19.29
C ASP A 21 -31.18 -33.17 -19.53
N LYS A 22 -32.31 -32.51 -19.75
CA LYS A 22 -32.36 -31.07 -19.87
C LYS A 22 -31.78 -30.47 -18.59
N PRO A 23 -30.69 -29.66 -18.65
CA PRO A 23 -30.14 -29.07 -17.43
C PRO A 23 -31.24 -28.31 -16.69
N LYS A 24 -31.46 -28.66 -15.43
CA LYS A 24 -32.32 -27.87 -14.54
C LYS A 24 -31.88 -26.45 -14.57
N PRO A 25 -32.78 -25.45 -14.57
CA PRO A 25 -32.40 -24.07 -14.45
C PRO A 25 -31.46 -23.95 -13.24
N VAL A 26 -30.24 -23.53 -13.45
CA VAL A 26 -29.34 -23.21 -12.37
C VAL A 26 -30.02 -22.06 -11.61
N ALA A 27 -30.44 -22.35 -10.38
CA ALA A 27 -30.91 -21.28 -9.50
C ALA A 27 -29.86 -20.17 -9.57
N SER A 28 -30.29 -18.95 -9.88
CA SER A 28 -29.43 -17.79 -9.86
C SER A 28 -28.58 -17.86 -8.59
N ALA A 29 -27.25 -17.79 -8.75
CA ALA A 29 -26.34 -17.78 -7.61
C ALA A 29 -26.91 -16.82 -6.57
N PRO A 30 -26.95 -17.18 -5.29
CA PRO A 30 -27.36 -16.24 -4.26
C PRO A 30 -26.54 -14.98 -4.45
N ALA A 31 -27.21 -13.82 -4.51
CA ALA A 31 -26.54 -12.53 -4.56
C ALA A 31 -25.43 -12.54 -3.50
N ALA A 32 -24.23 -12.10 -3.87
CA ALA A 32 -23.11 -12.02 -2.94
C ALA A 32 -23.61 -11.39 -1.64
N PRO A 33 -23.27 -11.95 -0.47
CA PRO A 33 -23.78 -11.44 0.79
C PRO A 33 -23.50 -9.93 0.85
N ALA A 34 -24.54 -9.15 1.09
CA ALA A 34 -24.44 -7.72 1.27
C ALA A 34 -23.33 -7.45 2.29
N SER A 35 -22.40 -6.55 1.96
CA SER A 35 -21.31 -6.19 2.84
C SER A 35 -21.85 -5.93 4.25
N PRO A 36 -21.22 -6.47 5.31
CA PRO A 36 -21.72 -6.29 6.66
C PRO A 36 -21.90 -4.80 6.95
N PRO A 37 -22.90 -4.39 7.73
CA PRO A 37 -23.18 -2.98 7.97
C PRO A 37 -21.92 -2.31 8.54
N VAL A 38 -21.44 -1.31 7.81
CA VAL A 38 -20.27 -0.52 8.18
C VAL A 38 -20.61 0.22 9.47
N LYS A 39 -19.93 -0.10 10.57
CA LYS A 39 -20.08 0.67 11.81
C LYS A 39 -19.71 2.13 11.52
N PRO A 40 -20.50 3.11 11.99
CA PRO A 40 -20.15 4.50 11.82
C PRO A 40 -18.76 4.76 12.42
N VAL A 41 -17.88 5.33 11.63
CA VAL A 41 -16.54 5.72 12.05
C VAL A 41 -16.70 6.99 12.87
N SER A 42 -16.21 7.04 14.13
CA SER A 42 -16.39 8.19 15.01
C SER A 42 -15.59 9.39 14.50
N ASP A 43 -14.31 9.23 14.28
CA ASP A 43 -13.41 10.25 13.73
C ASP A 43 -12.37 9.66 12.79
N ARG A 44 -11.74 10.53 11.98
CA ARG A 44 -10.69 10.16 11.03
C ARG A 44 -9.49 11.07 11.19
N TRP A 45 -8.32 10.45 11.38
CA TRP A 45 -7.06 11.14 11.57
C TRP A 45 -6.07 10.74 10.51
N ALA A 46 -5.23 11.66 10.06
CA ALA A 46 -4.19 11.32 9.11
C ALA A 46 -2.88 12.06 9.35
N VAL A 47 -1.78 11.38 9.00
CA VAL A 47 -0.46 11.98 8.87
C VAL A 47 0.04 11.68 7.46
N VAL A 48 0.32 12.73 6.71
CA VAL A 48 0.77 12.66 5.32
C VAL A 48 2.18 13.25 5.25
N ILE A 49 3.14 12.46 4.75
CA ILE A 49 4.56 12.82 4.76
C ILE A 49 5.11 12.73 3.35
N GLY A 50 5.73 13.82 2.86
CA GLY A 50 6.44 13.85 1.58
C GLY A 50 7.83 14.46 1.74
N VAL A 51 8.86 13.64 1.51
CA VAL A 51 10.27 14.04 1.60
C VAL A 51 10.86 14.13 0.20
N GLY A 52 11.04 15.33 -0.33
CA GLY A 52 11.62 15.55 -1.66
C GLY A 52 13.07 16.00 -1.62
N ARG A 53 13.44 16.79 -0.61
CA ARG A 53 14.79 17.32 -0.45
C ARG A 53 15.41 16.87 0.86
N TYR A 54 16.69 16.58 0.80
CA TYR A 54 17.48 16.12 1.92
C TYR A 54 18.57 17.15 2.23
N GLN A 55 18.92 17.30 3.50
CA GLN A 55 20.00 18.23 3.92
C GLN A 55 21.36 17.73 3.45
N SER A 56 21.56 16.41 3.45
CA SER A 56 22.75 15.80 2.89
C SER A 56 22.69 15.78 1.36
N THR A 57 23.74 16.26 0.71
CA THR A 57 23.90 16.20 -0.76
C THR A 57 24.16 14.78 -1.28
N ASP A 58 24.54 13.87 -0.41
CA ASP A 58 24.77 12.46 -0.74
C ASP A 58 23.45 11.66 -0.89
N ILE A 59 22.32 12.24 -0.44
CA ILE A 59 20.99 11.66 -0.63
C ILE A 59 20.33 12.38 -1.82
N PRO A 60 20.05 11.67 -2.92
CA PRO A 60 19.41 12.26 -4.09
C PRO A 60 18.05 12.86 -3.79
N SER A 61 17.75 14.04 -4.30
CA SER A 61 16.40 14.62 -4.21
C SER A 61 15.41 13.82 -5.03
N LEU A 62 14.17 13.75 -4.57
CA LEU A 62 13.02 13.15 -5.27
C LEU A 62 12.19 14.24 -5.93
N ARG A 63 11.69 13.96 -7.13
CA ARG A 63 10.96 14.95 -7.92
C ARG A 63 9.51 15.10 -7.49
N TYR A 64 8.85 13.99 -7.15
CA TYR A 64 7.40 13.96 -7.03
C TYR A 64 6.88 13.63 -5.61
N SER A 65 7.70 13.20 -4.68
CA SER A 65 7.24 12.81 -3.33
C SER A 65 6.47 13.90 -2.58
N VAL A 66 6.84 15.19 -2.78
CA VAL A 66 6.10 16.33 -2.22
C VAL A 66 4.75 16.49 -2.91
N ALA A 67 4.70 16.41 -4.25
CA ALA A 67 3.46 16.48 -5.02
C ALA A 67 2.52 15.32 -4.68
N ASP A 68 3.08 14.14 -4.46
CA ASP A 68 2.36 12.94 -4.04
C ASP A 68 1.69 13.13 -2.67
N ALA A 69 2.44 13.63 -1.70
CA ALA A 69 1.91 13.94 -0.38
C ALA A 69 0.83 15.03 -0.43
N GLU A 70 1.04 16.09 -1.21
CA GLU A 70 0.05 17.15 -1.42
C GLU A 70 -1.24 16.61 -2.06
N ALA A 71 -1.14 15.73 -3.08
CA ALA A 71 -2.28 15.11 -3.73
C ALA A 71 -3.09 14.21 -2.78
N VAL A 72 -2.40 13.35 -2.00
CA VAL A 72 -3.05 12.52 -0.97
C VAL A 72 -3.72 13.38 0.10
N TYR A 73 -3.05 14.43 0.58
CA TYR A 73 -3.62 15.38 1.53
C TYR A 73 -4.92 15.99 1.03
N GLN A 74 -4.96 16.45 -0.22
CA GLN A 74 -6.17 17.05 -0.83
C GLN A 74 -7.31 16.03 -0.96
N ILE A 75 -7.00 14.78 -1.35
CA ILE A 75 -8.01 13.72 -1.44
C ILE A 75 -8.61 13.39 -0.07
N LEU A 76 -7.80 13.35 0.98
CA LEU A 76 -8.31 13.09 2.33
C LEU A 76 -9.24 14.21 2.81
N LEU A 77 -8.92 15.47 2.54
CA LEU A 77 -9.76 16.62 2.90
C LEU A 77 -11.03 16.71 2.06
N GLY A 78 -10.94 16.39 0.76
CA GLY A 78 -12.06 16.48 -0.18
C GLY A 78 -12.94 15.22 -0.12
N PRO A 79 -12.83 14.29 -1.08
CA PRO A 79 -13.65 13.07 -1.12
C PRO A 79 -13.51 12.20 0.13
N GLY A 80 -12.35 12.19 0.78
CA GLY A 80 -12.11 11.47 2.03
C GLY A 80 -12.95 11.97 3.21
N GLY A 81 -13.36 13.24 3.19
CA GLY A 81 -14.18 13.85 4.24
C GLY A 81 -13.47 13.95 5.61
N PHE A 82 -12.13 13.97 5.61
CA PHE A 82 -11.37 14.22 6.83
C PHE A 82 -11.45 15.70 7.22
N ARG A 83 -11.56 15.98 8.49
CA ARG A 83 -11.50 17.35 9.00
C ARG A 83 -10.09 17.89 8.84
N LYS A 84 -9.95 19.17 8.46
CA LYS A 84 -8.63 19.78 8.23
C LYS A 84 -7.73 19.77 9.48
N ASP A 85 -8.30 19.93 10.66
CA ASP A 85 -7.59 19.89 11.95
C ASP A 85 -7.21 18.45 12.36
N HIS A 86 -7.69 17.44 11.66
CA HIS A 86 -7.36 16.03 11.87
C HIS A 86 -6.32 15.49 10.87
N VAL A 87 -5.90 16.29 9.89
CA VAL A 87 -4.91 15.88 8.88
C VAL A 87 -3.66 16.73 9.00
N LEU A 88 -2.54 16.09 9.30
CA LEU A 88 -1.23 16.73 9.41
C LEU A 88 -0.41 16.44 8.15
N LEU A 89 0.02 17.49 7.46
CA LEU A 89 0.95 17.41 6.34
C LEU A 89 2.36 17.81 6.78
N LEU A 90 3.32 16.92 6.57
CA LEU A 90 4.75 17.19 6.68
C LEU A 90 5.39 17.11 5.28
N SER A 91 5.86 18.20 4.76
CA SER A 91 6.53 18.24 3.46
C SER A 91 7.60 19.34 3.46
N ASP A 92 8.41 19.37 2.42
CA ASP A 92 9.43 20.41 2.23
C ASP A 92 8.85 21.83 2.19
N LYS A 93 7.53 21.96 1.94
CA LYS A 93 6.83 23.25 1.81
C LYS A 93 5.89 23.54 2.98
N SER A 94 5.68 22.58 3.89
CA SER A 94 4.79 22.78 5.02
C SER A 94 5.49 23.51 6.18
N GLU A 95 4.72 24.07 7.12
CA GLU A 95 5.25 24.69 8.34
C GLU A 95 6.11 23.73 9.17
N LYS A 96 5.82 22.43 9.08
CA LYS A 96 6.58 21.36 9.75
C LYS A 96 7.30 20.55 8.69
N PRO A 97 8.60 20.79 8.47
CA PRO A 97 9.40 19.98 7.55
C PRO A 97 9.46 18.52 8.03
N PRO A 98 9.66 17.55 7.10
CA PRO A 98 9.65 16.13 7.41
C PRO A 98 10.99 15.66 8.01
N THR A 99 11.42 16.29 9.11
CA THR A 99 12.58 15.88 9.92
C THR A 99 12.23 14.67 10.77
N LEU A 100 13.24 13.90 11.21
CA LEU A 100 13.06 12.74 12.09
C LEU A 100 12.22 13.10 13.32
N ARG A 101 12.55 14.22 13.97
CA ARG A 101 11.82 14.72 15.13
C ARG A 101 10.35 14.99 14.84
N ASN A 102 10.06 15.68 13.73
CA ASN A 102 8.69 16.03 13.36
C ASN A 102 7.89 14.79 12.95
N ILE A 103 8.49 13.84 12.23
CA ILE A 103 7.87 12.56 11.86
C ILE A 103 7.53 11.75 13.13
N LYS A 104 8.48 11.57 14.04
CA LYS A 104 8.24 10.89 15.32
C LYS A 104 7.17 11.58 16.16
N TRP A 105 7.17 12.91 16.20
CA TRP A 105 6.13 13.67 16.90
C TRP A 105 4.76 13.46 16.25
N ALA A 106 4.66 13.51 14.92
CA ALA A 106 3.39 13.34 14.22
C ALA A 106 2.81 11.93 14.42
N LEU A 107 3.61 10.90 14.23
CA LEU A 107 3.17 9.52 14.34
C LEU A 107 2.99 9.08 15.82
N GLY A 108 3.94 9.42 16.70
CA GLY A 108 4.00 8.90 18.06
C GLY A 108 3.37 9.80 19.13
N THR A 109 3.12 11.09 18.84
CA THR A 109 2.55 12.03 19.83
C THR A 109 1.22 12.59 19.35
N PHE A 110 1.16 13.16 18.14
CA PHE A 110 -0.08 13.73 17.61
C PHE A 110 -1.16 12.65 17.47
N LEU A 111 -0.90 11.57 16.76
CA LEU A 111 -1.88 10.48 16.60
C LEU A 111 -2.24 9.83 17.94
N ALA A 112 -1.25 9.54 18.79
CA ALA A 112 -1.48 8.88 20.07
C ALA A 112 -2.34 9.70 21.05
N ARG A 113 -2.32 11.04 20.94
CA ARG A 113 -3.16 11.92 21.75
C ARG A 113 -4.53 12.18 21.16
N SER A 114 -4.66 12.07 19.84
CA SER A 114 -5.83 12.48 19.10
C SER A 114 -6.77 11.31 18.77
N ALA A 115 -6.23 10.25 18.20
CA ALA A 115 -7.02 9.12 17.72
C ALA A 115 -7.47 8.21 18.87
N LYS A 116 -8.77 7.89 18.89
CA LYS A 116 -9.40 7.00 19.88
C LYS A 116 -9.65 5.62 19.27
N LYS A 117 -10.04 4.67 20.11
CA LYS A 117 -10.21 3.26 19.78
C LYS A 117 -11.02 3.02 18.49
N ASP A 118 -12.16 3.67 18.35
CA ASP A 118 -13.07 3.47 17.22
C ASP A 118 -12.74 4.34 15.98
N ASP A 119 -11.73 5.20 16.09
CA ASP A 119 -11.33 6.09 14.98
C ASP A 119 -10.58 5.34 13.89
N THR A 120 -10.49 5.98 12.73
CA THR A 120 -9.67 5.51 11.62
C THR A 120 -8.44 6.39 11.47
N VAL A 121 -7.29 5.75 11.33
CA VAL A 121 -6.00 6.42 11.10
C VAL A 121 -5.48 6.07 9.71
N VAL A 122 -5.11 7.08 8.95
CA VAL A 122 -4.43 6.96 7.65
C VAL A 122 -3.04 7.58 7.78
N ILE A 123 -2.02 6.81 7.39
CA ILE A 123 -0.64 7.30 7.31
C ILE A 123 -0.18 7.13 5.87
N PHE A 124 0.39 8.18 5.30
CA PHE A 124 1.03 8.15 4.00
C PHE A 124 2.46 8.66 4.12
N PHE A 125 3.39 7.95 3.50
CA PHE A 125 4.78 8.36 3.39
C PHE A 125 5.25 8.21 1.95
N ALA A 126 5.79 9.29 1.38
CA ALA A 126 6.51 9.29 0.11
C ALA A 126 7.92 9.86 0.32
N GLY A 127 8.94 9.07 0.01
CA GLY A 127 10.32 9.44 0.25
C GLY A 127 11.28 8.29 0.01
N HIS A 128 12.55 8.47 0.34
CA HIS A 128 13.52 7.37 0.28
C HIS A 128 13.33 6.38 1.43
N GLY A 129 13.57 5.10 1.12
CA GLY A 129 13.93 4.08 2.07
C GLY A 129 15.38 3.65 1.87
N ALA A 130 16.02 3.18 2.92
CA ALA A 130 17.38 2.63 2.83
C ALA A 130 17.55 1.43 3.75
N PRO A 131 18.29 0.40 3.32
CA PRO A 131 18.74 -0.67 4.18
C PRO A 131 20.11 -0.34 4.78
N GLU A 132 20.37 -0.86 5.99
CA GLU A 132 21.67 -0.87 6.64
C GLU A 132 21.91 -2.25 7.26
N VAL A 133 23.17 -2.66 7.47
CA VAL A 133 23.48 -3.93 8.12
C VAL A 133 22.87 -3.97 9.53
N ASP A 134 22.03 -4.97 9.78
CA ASP A 134 21.41 -5.14 11.10
C ASP A 134 22.42 -5.72 12.10
N GLN A 135 22.99 -4.86 12.92
CA GLN A 135 23.94 -5.21 13.98
C GLN A 135 23.29 -5.98 15.14
N ARG A 136 21.95 -5.94 15.26
CA ARG A 136 21.20 -6.57 16.35
C ARG A 136 20.75 -7.99 16.02
N GLY A 137 20.83 -8.39 14.75
CA GLY A 137 20.41 -9.70 14.26
C GLY A 137 18.89 -9.94 14.34
N LEU A 138 18.09 -8.89 14.26
CA LEU A 138 16.63 -8.96 14.30
C LEU A 138 16.02 -9.29 12.93
N GLU A 139 16.72 -8.91 11.87
CA GLU A 139 16.29 -9.10 10.49
C GLU A 139 16.92 -10.37 9.91
N ARG A 140 16.07 -11.24 9.31
CA ARG A 140 16.56 -12.50 8.71
C ARG A 140 17.48 -12.29 7.51
N ASP A 141 17.23 -11.23 6.75
CA ASP A 141 18.09 -10.83 5.63
C ASP A 141 19.33 -10.06 6.08
N GLY A 142 19.50 -9.85 7.40
CA GLY A 142 20.62 -9.13 7.98
C GLY A 142 20.59 -7.62 7.74
N LEU A 143 19.45 -7.06 7.34
CA LEU A 143 19.32 -5.65 6.95
C LEU A 143 18.21 -4.94 7.73
N ALA A 144 18.56 -3.97 8.54
CA ALA A 144 17.61 -3.02 9.11
C ALA A 144 17.14 -2.05 8.01
N LYS A 145 15.84 -1.76 7.98
CA LYS A 145 15.22 -0.87 7.00
C LYS A 145 14.83 0.45 7.67
N TYR A 146 15.08 1.55 6.98
CA TYR A 146 14.82 2.91 7.48
C TYR A 146 13.98 3.70 6.48
N LEU A 147 13.06 4.51 6.99
CA LEU A 147 12.51 5.65 6.26
C LEU A 147 13.44 6.85 6.46
N ILE A 148 13.74 7.54 5.38
CA ILE A 148 14.76 8.60 5.36
C ILE A 148 14.09 9.97 5.51
N PRO A 149 14.25 10.67 6.66
CA PRO A 149 13.75 12.02 6.85
C PRO A 149 14.65 13.05 6.16
N ALA A 150 14.18 14.29 6.08
CA ALA A 150 14.90 15.37 5.40
C ALA A 150 16.27 15.71 6.02
N ASP A 151 16.44 15.43 7.32
CA ASP A 151 17.64 15.70 8.11
C ASP A 151 18.52 14.46 8.34
N ALA A 152 18.31 13.38 7.55
CA ALA A 152 19.10 12.16 7.70
C ALA A 152 20.56 12.35 7.29
N ASP A 153 21.45 11.71 8.04
CA ASP A 153 22.85 11.52 7.69
C ASP A 153 23.02 10.12 7.07
N PRO A 154 23.47 10.01 5.80
CA PRO A 154 23.65 8.71 5.14
C PRO A 154 24.76 7.84 5.76
N ASP A 155 25.66 8.42 6.54
CA ASP A 155 26.73 7.69 7.23
C ASP A 155 26.30 7.21 8.64
N ASP A 156 25.16 7.70 9.17
CA ASP A 156 24.59 7.32 10.47
C ASP A 156 23.06 7.25 10.42
N LEU A 157 22.54 6.23 9.72
CA LEU A 157 21.10 6.01 9.62
C LEU A 157 20.47 5.62 10.96
N TYR A 158 21.23 4.91 11.80
CA TYR A 158 20.74 4.47 13.11
C TYR A 158 20.28 5.64 13.98
N SER A 159 21.04 6.75 14.00
CA SER A 159 20.72 7.91 14.84
C SER A 159 19.80 8.92 14.14
N THR A 160 19.79 8.97 12.81
CA THR A 160 19.22 10.08 12.04
C THR A 160 18.04 9.68 11.13
N ALA A 161 17.76 8.38 10.97
CA ALA A 161 16.64 7.90 10.20
C ALA A 161 15.60 7.16 11.07
N LEU A 162 14.41 6.90 10.52
CA LEU A 162 13.35 6.21 11.24
C LEU A 162 13.41 4.71 10.96
N PRO A 163 13.84 3.88 11.93
CA PRO A 163 13.87 2.43 11.73
C PRO A 163 12.45 1.87 11.61
N MET A 164 12.24 0.93 10.69
CA MET A 164 10.93 0.29 10.50
C MET A 164 10.49 -0.53 11.72
N ASP A 165 11.39 -1.09 12.50
CA ASP A 165 11.04 -1.79 13.74
C ASP A 165 10.54 -0.82 14.85
N GLU A 166 11.00 0.44 14.87
CA GLU A 166 10.48 1.46 15.76
C GLU A 166 9.02 1.84 15.44
N MET A 167 8.59 1.70 14.20
CA MET A 167 7.21 1.95 13.77
C MET A 167 6.21 1.07 14.54
N GLN A 168 6.58 -0.17 14.88
CA GLN A 168 5.74 -1.02 15.72
C GLN A 168 5.50 -0.40 17.10
N THR A 169 6.56 0.13 17.73
CA THR A 169 6.46 0.83 19.02
C THR A 169 5.63 2.10 18.92
N ILE A 170 5.83 2.87 17.85
CA ILE A 170 5.04 4.08 17.57
C ILE A 170 3.56 3.73 17.42
N PHE A 171 3.24 2.74 16.59
CA PHE A 171 1.86 2.33 16.35
C PHE A 171 1.18 1.74 17.59
N SER A 172 1.91 1.06 18.45
CA SER A 172 1.34 0.53 19.71
C SER A 172 0.87 1.63 20.66
N ARG A 173 1.32 2.87 20.50
CA ARG A 173 0.89 4.03 21.28
C ARG A 173 -0.43 4.64 20.81
N VAL A 174 -0.86 4.29 19.57
CA VAL A 174 -2.10 4.79 18.97
C VAL A 174 -3.23 3.83 19.32
N GLU A 175 -4.27 4.33 20.00
CA GLU A 175 -5.40 3.52 20.47
C GLU A 175 -6.29 3.02 19.32
N ALA A 176 -6.28 3.71 18.17
CA ALA A 176 -7.14 3.37 17.02
C ALA A 176 -6.92 1.93 16.57
N GLU A 177 -8.01 1.17 16.49
CA GLU A 177 -8.02 -0.22 16.02
C GLU A 177 -8.05 -0.33 14.50
N ARG A 178 -8.31 0.78 13.79
CA ARG A 178 -8.34 0.84 12.32
C ARG A 178 -7.25 1.76 11.82
N MET A 179 -6.20 1.17 11.28
CA MET A 179 -5.06 1.91 10.77
C MET A 179 -4.63 1.37 9.41
N VAL A 180 -4.52 2.23 8.42
CA VAL A 180 -3.91 1.91 7.14
C VAL A 180 -2.70 2.81 6.89
N VAL A 181 -1.61 2.18 6.46
CA VAL A 181 -0.34 2.86 6.16
C VAL A 181 0.00 2.62 4.69
N PHE A 182 0.18 3.69 3.94
CA PHE A 182 0.65 3.66 2.56
C PHE A 182 2.11 4.10 2.54
N LEU A 183 3.00 3.24 2.04
CA LEU A 183 4.43 3.49 1.97
C LEU A 183 4.89 3.54 0.50
N ASP A 184 5.12 4.72 0.00
CA ASP A 184 5.75 4.94 -1.32
C ASP A 184 7.26 5.18 -1.15
N ALA A 185 7.94 4.12 -0.72
CA ALA A 185 9.38 4.10 -0.49
C ALA A 185 9.95 2.73 -0.87
N CYS A 186 11.19 2.71 -1.35
CA CYS A 186 11.92 1.50 -1.72
C CYS A 186 13.10 1.26 -0.81
N TYR A 187 13.44 0.00 -0.60
CA TYR A 187 14.57 -0.41 0.22
C TYR A 187 15.63 -1.18 -0.58
N SER A 188 15.43 -1.34 -1.90
CA SER A 188 16.25 -2.23 -2.73
C SER A 188 17.71 -1.78 -2.94
N GLY A 189 18.03 -0.53 -2.61
CA GLY A 189 19.37 0.02 -2.89
C GLY A 189 19.72 0.10 -4.40
N ALA A 190 18.74 -0.19 -5.29
CA ALA A 190 18.94 -0.16 -6.73
C ALA A 190 18.92 1.28 -7.26
N ALA A 191 19.77 1.56 -8.25
CA ALA A 191 19.79 2.87 -8.90
C ALA A 191 18.50 3.13 -9.69
N GLY A 192 17.88 4.30 -9.54
CA GLY A 192 16.82 4.75 -10.43
C GLY A 192 15.40 4.75 -9.87
N GLY A 193 15.20 4.80 -8.55
CA GLY A 193 13.88 4.92 -7.92
C GLY A 193 13.93 5.63 -6.58
N ARG A 194 12.86 5.52 -5.78
CA ARG A 194 12.79 6.08 -4.41
C ARG A 194 13.64 5.28 -3.41
N THR A 195 14.84 4.93 -3.81
CA THR A 195 15.77 4.17 -3.00
C THR A 195 17.10 4.88 -2.94
N PHE A 196 17.76 4.74 -1.83
CA PHE A 196 19.07 5.26 -1.55
C PHE A 196 19.93 4.13 -0.95
N SER A 197 21.12 3.94 -1.47
CA SER A 197 22.05 2.93 -0.93
C SER A 197 23.03 3.64 0.01
N ALA A 198 22.93 3.37 1.30
CA ALA A 198 23.96 3.78 2.23
C ALA A 198 25.31 3.16 1.82
N LYS A 199 26.40 3.91 1.95
CA LYS A 199 27.74 3.59 1.41
C LYS A 199 28.27 2.19 1.79
N ARG A 200 27.65 1.51 2.75
CA ARG A 200 28.10 0.22 3.31
C ARG A 200 27.22 -0.97 2.98
N THR A 201 26.14 -0.82 2.21
CA THR A 201 25.18 -1.90 2.02
C THR A 201 25.06 -2.29 0.56
N ARG A 202 25.34 -3.57 0.25
CA ARG A 202 24.96 -4.23 -1.00
C ARG A 202 23.80 -5.15 -0.70
N ALA A 203 22.57 -4.64 -0.81
CA ALA A 203 21.36 -5.44 -0.59
C ALA A 203 21.09 -6.32 -1.82
N THR A 204 21.15 -7.63 -1.66
CA THR A 204 20.85 -8.57 -2.75
C THR A 204 19.55 -9.34 -2.55
N ASN A 205 19.06 -9.52 -1.32
CA ASN A 205 17.82 -10.25 -1.02
C ASN A 205 17.13 -9.61 0.18
N LEU A 206 16.23 -8.65 -0.09
CA LEU A 206 15.38 -8.06 0.93
C LEU A 206 14.13 -8.91 1.13
N ASP A 207 13.80 -9.26 2.37
CA ASP A 207 12.53 -9.88 2.71
C ASP A 207 11.52 -8.87 3.27
N ASP A 208 10.25 -9.25 3.35
CA ASP A 208 9.15 -8.40 3.78
C ASP A 208 8.65 -8.71 5.21
N GLN A 209 9.36 -9.53 5.96
CA GLN A 209 8.95 -9.95 7.31
C GLN A 209 8.86 -8.79 8.31
N PHE A 210 9.63 -7.71 8.08
CA PHE A 210 9.50 -6.51 8.89
C PHE A 210 8.08 -5.90 8.77
N LEU A 211 7.41 -6.00 7.62
CA LEU A 211 6.03 -5.56 7.43
C LEU A 211 5.04 -6.41 8.24
N GLU A 212 5.28 -7.73 8.33
CA GLU A 212 4.45 -8.64 9.14
C GLU A 212 4.52 -8.30 10.63
N ARG A 213 5.69 -7.86 11.11
CA ARG A 213 5.81 -7.40 12.51
C ARG A 213 4.99 -6.16 12.79
N LEU A 214 4.92 -5.24 11.86
CA LEU A 214 4.14 -3.99 12.00
C LEU A 214 2.63 -4.24 12.03
N THR A 215 2.17 -5.32 11.43
CA THR A 215 0.75 -5.65 11.29
C THR A 215 0.26 -6.72 12.27
N ARG A 216 1.05 -7.11 13.27
CA ARG A 216 0.65 -8.14 14.26
C ARG A 216 -0.59 -7.79 15.08
N SER A 217 -0.95 -6.51 15.19
CA SER A 217 -2.19 -6.08 15.82
C SER A 217 -3.33 -6.12 14.81
N LYS A 218 -4.47 -6.70 15.17
CA LYS A 218 -5.68 -6.71 14.35
C LYS A 218 -6.12 -5.29 13.96
N GLY A 219 -6.74 -5.17 12.81
CA GLY A 219 -7.25 -3.89 12.30
C GLY A 219 -6.19 -2.97 11.70
N ARG A 220 -4.99 -3.49 11.41
CA ARG A 220 -3.89 -2.73 10.79
C ARG A 220 -3.50 -3.33 9.45
N ALA A 221 -3.40 -2.48 8.44
CA ALA A 221 -2.88 -2.83 7.12
C ALA A 221 -1.76 -1.89 6.71
N ILE A 222 -0.74 -2.43 6.06
CA ILE A 222 0.31 -1.67 5.40
C ILE A 222 0.29 -2.04 3.93
N ILE A 223 0.24 -1.01 3.08
CA ILE A 223 0.31 -1.15 1.63
C ILE A 223 1.58 -0.44 1.17
N THR A 224 2.51 -1.21 0.60
CA THR A 224 3.76 -0.67 0.04
C THR A 224 3.63 -0.50 -1.47
N ALA A 225 4.33 0.48 -2.02
CA ALA A 225 4.33 0.76 -3.45
C ALA A 225 4.95 -0.35 -4.29
N SER A 226 5.87 -1.13 -3.71
CA SER A 226 6.61 -2.19 -4.38
C SER A 226 7.02 -3.28 -3.39
N ARG A 227 7.41 -4.44 -3.92
CA ARG A 227 8.12 -5.45 -3.12
C ARG A 227 9.46 -4.91 -2.64
N PRO A 228 10.02 -5.43 -1.54
CA PRO A 228 11.31 -4.96 -1.00
C PRO A 228 12.48 -5.00 -2.00
N SER A 229 12.46 -5.95 -2.94
CA SER A 229 13.48 -6.11 -3.99
C SER A 229 13.22 -5.26 -5.24
N GLU A 230 12.10 -4.56 -5.32
CA GLU A 230 11.68 -3.76 -6.48
C GLU A 230 11.85 -2.27 -6.22
N VAL A 231 11.72 -1.48 -7.29
CA VAL A 231 11.88 -0.02 -7.26
C VAL A 231 10.51 0.64 -7.45
N SER A 232 10.19 1.65 -6.63
CA SER A 232 9.07 2.55 -6.89
C SER A 232 9.48 3.58 -7.95
N ILE A 233 8.69 3.65 -9.02
CA ILE A 233 9.02 4.41 -10.23
C ILE A 233 8.28 5.74 -10.22
N GLU A 234 9.02 6.82 -10.50
CA GLU A 234 8.47 8.15 -10.76
C GLU A 234 8.34 8.39 -12.27
N LEU A 235 7.19 8.88 -12.73
CA LEU A 235 6.95 9.16 -14.15
C LEU A 235 6.62 10.62 -14.40
N PRO A 236 7.42 11.33 -15.23
CA PRO A 236 7.17 12.73 -15.57
C PRO A 236 5.79 12.97 -16.19
N GLU A 237 5.30 12.05 -17.03
CA GLU A 237 3.99 12.16 -17.67
C GLU A 237 2.83 12.06 -16.68
N LEU A 238 3.02 11.43 -15.52
CA LEU A 238 2.03 11.37 -14.45
C LEU A 238 2.16 12.53 -13.46
N GLY A 239 3.34 13.15 -13.39
CA GLY A 239 3.66 14.17 -12.38
C GLY A 239 3.75 13.60 -10.96
N HIS A 240 3.83 12.28 -10.83
CA HIS A 240 3.74 11.49 -9.60
C HIS A 240 4.58 10.21 -9.68
N GLY A 241 4.79 9.56 -8.53
CA GLY A 241 5.10 8.14 -8.49
C GLY A 241 3.93 7.32 -9.03
N ILE A 242 4.22 6.20 -9.75
CA ILE A 242 3.16 5.35 -10.31
C ILE A 242 2.17 4.91 -9.23
N PHE A 243 2.67 4.47 -8.09
CA PHE A 243 1.82 4.01 -6.97
C PHE A 243 0.90 5.13 -6.49
N THR A 244 1.46 6.31 -6.18
CA THR A 244 0.66 7.42 -5.65
C THR A 244 -0.32 7.97 -6.68
N TYR A 245 0.04 8.01 -7.97
CA TYR A 245 -0.90 8.39 -9.01
C TYR A 245 -2.17 7.51 -8.97
N TYR A 246 -2.01 6.19 -8.99
CA TYR A 246 -3.15 5.29 -8.94
C TYR A 246 -3.82 5.25 -7.56
N LEU A 247 -3.11 5.47 -6.47
CA LEU A 247 -3.70 5.67 -5.14
C LEU A 247 -4.70 6.83 -5.16
N VAL A 248 -4.31 7.97 -5.72
CA VAL A 248 -5.15 9.16 -5.84
C VAL A 248 -6.33 8.91 -6.78
N GLU A 249 -6.12 8.31 -7.96
CA GLU A 249 -7.20 7.97 -8.90
C GLU A 249 -8.18 6.95 -8.28
N GLY A 250 -7.68 5.94 -7.58
CA GLY A 250 -8.50 4.97 -6.86
C GLY A 250 -9.38 5.65 -5.80
N LEU A 251 -8.80 6.53 -4.99
CA LEU A 251 -9.52 7.29 -3.97
C LEU A 251 -10.50 8.33 -4.55
N LYS A 252 -10.33 8.78 -5.80
CA LYS A 252 -11.32 9.58 -6.52
C LYS A 252 -12.55 8.78 -6.96
N GLY A 253 -12.50 7.45 -6.84
CA GLY A 253 -13.61 6.56 -7.15
C GLY A 253 -13.30 5.48 -8.18
N ALA A 254 -12.13 5.49 -8.84
CA ALA A 254 -11.78 4.45 -9.80
C ALA A 254 -11.64 3.07 -9.15
N ALA A 255 -11.43 3.00 -7.84
CA ALA A 255 -11.36 1.78 -7.06
C ALA A 255 -12.71 1.33 -6.47
N ASP A 256 -13.82 2.01 -6.74
CA ASP A 256 -15.19 1.54 -6.38
C ASP A 256 -15.58 0.40 -7.35
N LEU A 257 -15.04 -0.79 -7.08
CA LEU A 257 -15.15 -1.94 -7.99
C LEU A 257 -16.56 -2.55 -7.99
N ASN A 258 -17.23 -2.54 -6.85
CA ASN A 258 -18.58 -3.07 -6.68
C ASN A 258 -19.69 -2.03 -6.97
N LYS A 259 -19.32 -0.77 -7.20
CA LYS A 259 -20.20 0.38 -7.50
C LYS A 259 -21.21 0.68 -6.40
N ASP A 260 -20.84 0.47 -5.14
CA ASP A 260 -21.70 0.80 -4.00
C ASP A 260 -21.55 2.28 -3.55
N GLY A 261 -20.61 3.02 -4.12
CA GLY A 261 -20.31 4.42 -3.81
C GLY A 261 -19.32 4.58 -2.65
N ILE A 262 -18.62 3.51 -2.28
CA ILE A 262 -17.62 3.52 -1.21
C ILE A 262 -16.35 2.85 -1.73
N VAL A 263 -15.21 3.51 -1.57
CA VAL A 263 -13.91 2.87 -1.79
C VAL A 263 -13.39 2.35 -0.45
N THR A 264 -13.23 1.04 -0.37
CA THR A 264 -12.64 0.36 0.79
C THR A 264 -11.13 0.15 0.60
N VAL A 265 -10.41 -0.16 1.69
CA VAL A 265 -8.98 -0.52 1.62
C VAL A 265 -8.74 -1.72 0.72
N GLN A 266 -9.61 -2.72 0.77
CA GLN A 266 -9.50 -3.94 -0.03
C GLN A 266 -9.66 -3.66 -1.53
N GLU A 267 -10.69 -2.93 -1.92
CA GLU A 267 -10.93 -2.54 -3.33
C GLU A 267 -9.80 -1.65 -3.84
N LEU A 268 -9.34 -0.71 -3.00
CA LEU A 268 -8.21 0.15 -3.35
C LEU A 268 -6.95 -0.67 -3.59
N TYR A 269 -6.66 -1.65 -2.75
CA TYR A 269 -5.49 -2.53 -2.94
C TYR A 269 -5.60 -3.36 -4.23
N GLU A 270 -6.75 -3.97 -4.50
CA GLU A 270 -7.00 -4.71 -5.74
C GLU A 270 -6.80 -3.83 -6.98
N TYR A 271 -7.36 -2.63 -6.96
CA TYR A 271 -7.16 -1.64 -8.02
C TYR A 271 -5.67 -1.26 -8.19
N LEU A 272 -4.97 -0.98 -7.08
CA LEU A 272 -3.56 -0.64 -7.10
C LEU A 272 -2.70 -1.76 -7.67
N GLU A 273 -2.93 -3.01 -7.24
CA GLU A 273 -2.18 -4.17 -7.74
C GLU A 273 -2.28 -4.27 -9.27
N GLN A 274 -3.49 -4.14 -9.81
CA GLN A 274 -3.71 -4.20 -11.25
C GLN A 274 -3.06 -3.03 -12.00
N GLN A 275 -3.34 -1.80 -11.61
CA GLN A 275 -2.94 -0.62 -12.36
C GLN A 275 -1.44 -0.34 -12.28
N VAL A 276 -0.85 -0.47 -11.09
CA VAL A 276 0.59 -0.21 -10.88
C VAL A 276 1.43 -1.25 -11.63
N VAL A 277 1.06 -2.53 -11.58
CA VAL A 277 1.76 -3.59 -12.31
C VAL A 277 1.67 -3.38 -13.82
N GLN A 278 0.47 -3.07 -14.32
CA GLN A 278 0.28 -2.81 -15.74
C GLN A 278 1.11 -1.60 -16.22
N LYS A 279 1.03 -0.48 -15.50
CA LYS A 279 1.74 0.75 -15.86
C LYS A 279 3.26 0.58 -15.76
N SER A 280 3.77 0.00 -14.70
CA SER A 280 5.21 -0.21 -14.53
C SER A 280 5.80 -1.08 -15.66
N ARG A 281 5.11 -2.15 -16.05
CA ARG A 281 5.51 -2.99 -17.19
C ARG A 281 5.50 -2.25 -18.51
N SER A 282 4.53 -1.35 -18.73
CA SER A 282 4.44 -0.56 -19.97
C SER A 282 5.63 0.37 -20.19
N VAL A 283 6.35 0.71 -19.13
CA VAL A 283 7.57 1.55 -19.17
C VAL A 283 8.86 0.74 -18.94
N GLY A 284 8.78 -0.58 -19.05
CA GLY A 284 9.94 -1.48 -18.89
C GLY A 284 10.38 -1.70 -17.44
N GLY A 285 9.55 -1.32 -16.47
CA GLY A 285 9.80 -1.52 -15.04
C GLY A 285 9.05 -2.72 -14.48
N ASN A 286 9.26 -2.97 -13.19
CA ASN A 286 8.60 -4.03 -12.44
C ASN A 286 8.29 -3.51 -11.04
N GLN A 287 7.00 -3.24 -10.76
CA GLN A 287 6.56 -2.68 -9.49
C GLN A 287 5.26 -3.36 -9.08
N HIS A 288 5.28 -4.07 -7.95
CA HIS A 288 4.12 -4.79 -7.41
C HIS A 288 3.79 -4.25 -6.01
N PRO A 289 2.68 -3.55 -5.85
CA PRO A 289 2.18 -3.21 -4.52
C PRO A 289 1.98 -4.47 -3.67
N VAL A 290 2.24 -4.35 -2.38
CA VAL A 290 2.06 -5.45 -1.43
C VAL A 290 1.24 -4.94 -0.26
N MET A 291 0.22 -5.71 0.13
CA MET A 291 -0.53 -5.48 1.36
C MET A 291 -0.19 -6.54 2.40
N LYS A 292 0.10 -6.10 3.62
CA LYS A 292 0.29 -6.96 4.80
C LYS A 292 -0.66 -6.52 5.90
N GLY A 293 -1.09 -7.48 6.71
CA GLY A 293 -1.99 -7.26 7.85
C GLY A 293 -3.41 -7.71 7.60
N GLU A 294 -4.20 -7.71 8.66
CA GLU A 294 -5.59 -8.16 8.66
C GLU A 294 -6.50 -7.02 9.11
N MET A 295 -7.49 -6.73 8.27
CA MET A 295 -8.56 -5.80 8.62
C MET A 295 -9.82 -6.58 9.00
N GLU A 296 -10.44 -6.26 10.12
CA GLU A 296 -11.74 -6.83 10.48
C GLU A 296 -12.84 -6.13 9.65
N GLY A 297 -13.32 -6.81 8.61
CA GLY A 297 -14.33 -6.29 7.69
C GLY A 297 -13.79 -5.26 6.69
N ALA A 298 -14.71 -4.65 5.95
CA ALA A 298 -14.36 -3.60 5.00
C ALA A 298 -14.05 -2.29 5.73
N LEU A 299 -12.88 -1.69 5.49
CA LEU A 299 -12.55 -0.36 5.99
C LEU A 299 -12.83 0.68 4.90
N PRO A 300 -13.88 1.52 5.06
CA PRO A 300 -14.18 2.56 4.09
C PRO A 300 -13.17 3.71 4.21
N LEU A 301 -12.60 4.12 3.08
CA LEU A 301 -11.69 5.26 2.99
C LEU A 301 -12.40 6.51 2.46
N VAL A 302 -13.16 6.38 1.39
CA VAL A 302 -13.79 7.49 0.68
C VAL A 302 -15.21 7.14 0.30
N LYS A 303 -16.11 8.13 0.33
CA LYS A 303 -17.42 8.07 -0.32
C LYS A 303 -17.33 8.77 -1.67
N VAL A 304 -17.67 8.04 -2.72
CA VAL A 304 -17.68 8.57 -4.08
C VAL A 304 -18.99 9.35 -4.29
N ALA A 305 -18.87 10.62 -4.68
CA ALA A 305 -20.04 11.39 -5.09
C ALA A 305 -20.61 10.79 -6.39
N ARG A 306 -21.88 10.43 -6.39
CA ARG A 306 -22.61 9.98 -7.58
C ARG A 306 -23.08 11.16 -8.40
#